data_9bff406117e245afe8b47d1a132891d4
#
_entry.id   9bff406117e245afe8b47d1a132891d4
#
_cell.length_a   1.000
_cell.length_b   1.000
_cell.length_c   1.000
_cell.angle_alpha   90.00
_cell.angle_beta   90.00
_cell.angle_gamma   90.00
#
_symmetry.space_group_name_H-M   'P 1'
#
loop_
_entity.id
_entity.type
_entity.pdbx_description
1 polymer ?
#
loop_
_entity_poly.entity_id
_entity_poly.type
_entity_poly.pdbx_seq_one_letter_code
_entity_poly.pdbx_strand_id
1 'polypeptide(L)'
;MKNQQKVIDGISVPVMVLDNDLHISLANKAAFKSFPELETGAGLEKLGDIDRDIDQLFRDTLANRGSASVTIVTDETFQREFLISVKTVVDLKDFPEPTLVVTFEDQTPLRVAKSMRSDFVANVSHEIRSPLTAISGFVETLQGDASDDPDASKLFLGLMEKEVARMTNLVSDLLSLSKVEAKERRAPKNPLDVNQTIHQSIESVSALADKRGKTLEIDVTPNLPSIRGKRDDLARALINLLENAINYSRDGGTVRLSAHSAPADNPLGGAAVCIAVNDEGEGIPAAEIPRLTERFYRVDKSRSRNIGGTGLGLAIVKHILVRHRGLLTIESTVGKGSTFTAYLPVAALQKT
;
A
#
# COMPACT_ATOMS: atom_id res chain seq x y z
N MET A 1 1.41 -10.58 -44.48
CA MET A 1 1.20 -9.42 -43.59
C MET A 1 -0.16 -9.37 -42.86
N LYS A 2 -1.35 -9.35 -43.47
CA LYS A 2 -2.64 -9.24 -42.74
C LYS A 2 -2.92 -10.40 -41.74
N ASN A 3 -2.52 -11.62 -42.06
CA ASN A 3 -2.72 -12.76 -41.14
C ASN A 3 -1.72 -12.75 -39.98
N GLN A 4 -0.49 -12.31 -40.19
CA GLN A 4 0.55 -12.18 -39.19
C GLN A 4 0.20 -11.08 -38.18
N GLN A 5 -0.33 -9.91 -38.70
CA GLN A 5 -0.85 -8.84 -37.84
C GLN A 5 -1.92 -9.35 -36.86
N LYS A 6 -2.89 -10.16 -37.37
CA LYS A 6 -3.94 -10.74 -36.51
C LYS A 6 -3.38 -11.67 -35.44
N VAL A 7 -2.32 -12.42 -35.75
CA VAL A 7 -1.68 -13.34 -34.79
C VAL A 7 -1.00 -12.55 -33.67
N ILE A 8 -0.18 -11.55 -34.02
CA ILE A 8 0.51 -10.75 -33.00
C ILE A 8 -0.44 -9.83 -32.23
N ASP A 9 -1.55 -9.38 -32.84
CA ASP A 9 -2.61 -8.61 -32.15
C ASP A 9 -3.33 -9.42 -31.05
N GLY A 10 -3.26 -10.74 -31.11
CA GLY A 10 -3.74 -11.63 -30.06
C GLY A 10 -2.79 -11.74 -28.84
N ILE A 11 -1.58 -11.20 -28.94
CA ILE A 11 -0.58 -11.20 -27.87
C ILE A 11 -0.78 -9.95 -27.02
N SER A 12 -0.90 -10.14 -25.69
CA SER A 12 -1.20 -9.05 -24.76
C SER A 12 0.03 -8.20 -24.39
N VAL A 13 1.24 -8.71 -24.59
CA VAL A 13 2.48 -7.94 -24.41
C VAL A 13 2.82 -7.18 -25.70
N PRO A 14 3.49 -6.02 -25.63
CA PRO A 14 4.01 -5.32 -26.78
C PRO A 14 4.98 -6.20 -27.57
N VAL A 15 4.71 -6.36 -28.86
CA VAL A 15 5.55 -7.13 -29.81
C VAL A 15 5.83 -6.27 -31.02
N MET A 16 7.08 -6.22 -31.44
CA MET A 16 7.55 -5.57 -32.66
C MET A 16 8.37 -6.54 -33.49
N VAL A 17 8.31 -6.39 -34.79
CA VAL A 17 9.12 -7.10 -35.76
C VAL A 17 9.96 -6.07 -36.50
N LEU A 18 11.29 -6.23 -36.45
CA LEU A 18 12.24 -5.32 -37.06
C LEU A 18 12.90 -6.00 -38.25
N ASP A 19 13.20 -5.23 -39.28
CA ASP A 19 14.00 -5.67 -40.42
C ASP A 19 15.51 -5.61 -40.13
N ASN A 20 16.32 -5.86 -41.17
CA ASN A 20 17.79 -5.86 -41.05
C ASN A 20 18.39 -4.49 -40.71
N ASP A 21 17.68 -3.41 -41.03
CA ASP A 21 18.07 -2.03 -40.76
C ASP A 21 17.53 -1.52 -39.45
N LEU A 22 16.89 -2.42 -38.65
CA LEU A 22 16.20 -2.14 -37.39
C LEU A 22 14.99 -1.20 -37.52
N HIS A 23 14.36 -1.16 -38.71
CA HIS A 23 13.09 -0.46 -38.87
C HIS A 23 11.91 -1.38 -38.50
N ILE A 24 10.87 -0.77 -37.95
CA ILE A 24 9.67 -1.47 -37.49
C ILE A 24 8.84 -1.93 -38.70
N SER A 25 8.92 -3.20 -39.04
CA SER A 25 8.11 -3.81 -40.11
C SER A 25 6.69 -4.12 -39.67
N LEU A 26 6.52 -4.48 -38.39
CA LEU A 26 5.22 -4.86 -37.80
C LEU A 26 5.21 -4.57 -36.30
N ALA A 27 4.06 -4.12 -35.79
CA ALA A 27 3.86 -3.96 -34.36
C ALA A 27 2.41 -4.33 -33.98
N ASN A 28 2.20 -4.89 -32.80
CA ASN A 28 0.87 -5.25 -32.33
C ASN A 28 0.17 -4.08 -31.62
N LYS A 29 -1.16 -4.23 -31.38
CA LYS A 29 -1.95 -3.21 -30.67
C LYS A 29 -1.40 -2.86 -29.30
N ALA A 30 -0.81 -3.83 -28.58
CA ALA A 30 -0.22 -3.59 -27.28
C ALA A 30 1.03 -2.70 -27.40
N ALA A 31 1.84 -2.84 -28.44
CA ALA A 31 2.98 -1.97 -28.72
C ALA A 31 2.55 -0.52 -28.96
N PHE A 32 1.58 -0.28 -29.83
CA PHE A 32 1.04 1.07 -30.07
C PHE A 32 0.40 1.71 -28.84
N LYS A 33 -0.19 0.91 -27.95
CA LYS A 33 -0.74 1.41 -26.68
C LYS A 33 0.36 1.79 -25.69
N SER A 34 1.45 1.03 -25.64
CA SER A 34 2.55 1.27 -24.71
C SER A 34 3.51 2.36 -25.17
N PHE A 35 3.61 2.54 -26.47
CA PHE A 35 4.48 3.51 -27.16
C PHE A 35 3.64 4.30 -28.19
N PRO A 36 2.95 5.37 -27.77
CA PRO A 36 2.02 6.10 -28.64
C PRO A 36 2.69 6.78 -29.86
N GLU A 37 3.99 7.07 -29.79
CA GLU A 37 4.77 7.69 -30.85
C GLU A 37 5.28 6.69 -31.89
N LEU A 38 4.95 5.40 -31.73
CA LEU A 38 5.40 4.34 -32.59
C LEU A 38 4.76 4.45 -33.99
N GLU A 39 5.59 4.35 -35.03
CA GLU A 39 5.14 4.32 -36.44
C GLU A 39 5.79 3.14 -37.16
N THR A 40 5.03 2.44 -37.99
CA THR A 40 5.57 1.40 -38.88
C THR A 40 6.50 2.05 -39.91
N GLY A 41 7.68 1.48 -40.11
CA GLY A 41 8.72 2.03 -40.96
C GLY A 41 9.68 3.00 -40.24
N ALA A 42 9.39 3.37 -39.01
CA ALA A 42 10.31 4.16 -38.19
C ALA A 42 11.43 3.28 -37.59
N GLY A 43 12.57 3.91 -37.30
CA GLY A 43 13.65 3.27 -36.55
C GLY A 43 13.38 3.26 -35.05
N LEU A 44 14.29 2.66 -34.30
CA LEU A 44 14.19 2.48 -32.85
C LEU A 44 14.28 3.80 -32.05
N GLU A 45 14.79 4.87 -32.67
CA GLU A 45 14.90 6.20 -32.06
C GLU A 45 13.53 6.77 -31.58
N LYS A 46 12.43 6.26 -32.16
CA LYS A 46 11.06 6.61 -31.75
C LYS A 46 10.58 5.92 -30.46
N LEU A 47 11.35 5.01 -29.90
CA LEU A 47 11.02 4.34 -28.64
C LEU A 47 11.49 5.12 -27.40
N GLY A 48 11.99 6.35 -27.56
CA GLY A 48 12.57 7.20 -26.51
C GLY A 48 14.09 7.06 -26.46
N ASP A 49 14.72 7.52 -25.38
CA ASP A 49 16.17 7.40 -25.16
C ASP A 49 16.60 5.93 -25.06
N ILE A 50 16.56 5.24 -26.20
CA ILE A 50 17.21 3.93 -26.34
C ILE A 50 18.70 4.19 -26.40
N ASP A 51 19.40 3.77 -25.35
CA ASP A 51 20.83 3.88 -25.22
C ASP A 51 21.53 3.19 -26.42
N ARG A 52 22.68 3.73 -26.89
CA ARG A 52 23.50 3.15 -27.97
C ARG A 52 23.78 1.67 -27.74
N ASP A 53 23.81 1.24 -26.47
CA ASP A 53 24.05 -0.15 -26.09
C ASP A 53 22.92 -1.09 -26.54
N ILE A 54 21.68 -0.60 -26.65
CA ILE A 54 20.53 -1.40 -27.11
C ILE A 54 20.55 -1.57 -28.63
N ASP A 55 20.88 -0.52 -29.39
CA ASP A 55 21.07 -0.62 -30.84
C ASP A 55 22.16 -1.64 -31.17
N GLN A 56 23.28 -1.56 -30.47
CA GLN A 56 24.39 -2.52 -30.65
C GLN A 56 23.96 -3.95 -30.30
N LEU A 57 23.22 -4.15 -29.19
CA LEU A 57 22.70 -5.45 -28.77
C LEU A 57 21.79 -6.06 -29.85
N PHE A 58 20.94 -5.26 -30.48
CA PHE A 58 20.04 -5.73 -31.55
C PHE A 58 20.80 -6.12 -32.79
N ARG A 59 21.79 -5.33 -33.21
CA ARG A 59 22.70 -5.65 -34.35
C ARG A 59 23.50 -6.92 -34.10
N ASP A 60 24.07 -7.07 -32.91
CA ASP A 60 24.81 -8.27 -32.52
C ASP A 60 23.92 -9.52 -32.49
N THR A 61 22.66 -9.37 -31.97
CA THR A 61 21.69 -10.46 -31.97
C THR A 61 21.28 -10.87 -33.37
N LEU A 62 21.14 -9.91 -34.27
CA LEU A 62 20.81 -10.14 -35.68
C LEU A 62 21.98 -10.88 -36.38
N ALA A 63 23.22 -10.38 -36.22
CA ALA A 63 24.43 -10.94 -36.83
C ALA A 63 24.69 -12.37 -36.34
N ASN A 64 24.52 -12.64 -35.05
CA ASN A 64 24.76 -13.95 -34.45
C ASN A 64 23.59 -14.92 -34.61
N ARG A 65 22.47 -14.51 -35.20
CA ARG A 65 21.22 -15.29 -35.30
C ARG A 65 20.81 -15.90 -33.98
N GLY A 66 20.92 -15.13 -32.91
CA GLY A 66 20.73 -15.56 -31.53
C GLY A 66 19.48 -14.98 -30.86
N SER A 67 19.57 -14.91 -29.54
CA SER A 67 18.62 -14.21 -28.69
C SER A 67 19.35 -13.46 -27.59
N ALA A 68 18.83 -12.31 -27.18
CA ALA A 68 19.35 -11.51 -26.09
C ALA A 68 18.21 -10.92 -25.28
N SER A 69 18.50 -10.45 -24.07
CA SER A 69 17.56 -9.67 -23.28
C SER A 69 18.29 -8.58 -22.51
N VAL A 70 17.62 -7.45 -22.34
CA VAL A 70 18.11 -6.30 -21.58
C VAL A 70 16.96 -5.68 -20.80
N THR A 71 17.26 -5.18 -19.61
CA THR A 71 16.30 -4.40 -18.83
C THR A 71 16.60 -2.92 -19.00
N ILE A 72 15.58 -2.16 -19.36
CA ILE A 72 15.66 -0.71 -19.48
C ILE A 72 14.71 -0.02 -18.51
N VAL A 73 15.09 1.16 -18.06
CA VAL A 73 14.21 2.07 -17.30
C VAL A 73 13.93 3.26 -18.19
N THR A 74 12.67 3.45 -18.53
CA THR A 74 12.24 4.59 -19.36
C THR A 74 11.76 5.71 -18.45
N ASP A 75 12.12 6.96 -18.83
CA ASP A 75 11.65 8.22 -18.23
C ASP A 75 11.99 8.40 -16.73
N GLU A 76 12.67 9.51 -16.44
CA GLU A 76 13.01 9.93 -15.08
C GLU A 76 11.76 10.23 -14.22
N THR A 77 10.64 10.57 -14.84
CA THR A 77 9.42 10.98 -14.14
C THR A 77 8.54 9.81 -13.70
N PHE A 78 8.39 8.77 -14.55
CA PHE A 78 7.53 7.61 -14.28
C PHE A 78 8.29 6.31 -14.02
N GLN A 79 9.61 6.27 -14.28
CA GLN A 79 10.51 5.14 -14.02
C GLN A 79 9.90 3.76 -14.36
N ARG A 80 9.33 3.63 -15.56
CA ARG A 80 8.84 2.33 -16.04
C ARG A 80 10.01 1.44 -16.37
N GLU A 81 9.97 0.20 -15.94
CA GLU A 81 10.99 -0.81 -16.19
C GLU A 81 10.46 -1.85 -17.18
N PHE A 82 11.14 -2.00 -18.30
CA PHE A 82 10.81 -3.00 -19.31
C PHE A 82 11.94 -4.01 -19.46
N LEU A 83 11.59 -5.30 -19.42
CA LEU A 83 12.46 -6.35 -19.93
C LEU A 83 12.22 -6.46 -21.43
N ILE A 84 13.22 -6.08 -22.21
CA ILE A 84 13.22 -6.26 -23.67
C ILE A 84 13.86 -7.61 -23.97
N SER A 85 13.12 -8.48 -24.65
CA SER A 85 13.69 -9.72 -25.19
C SER A 85 13.65 -9.66 -26.69
N VAL A 86 14.82 -9.93 -27.31
CA VAL A 86 15.00 -9.89 -28.75
C VAL A 86 15.48 -11.24 -29.25
N LYS A 87 14.92 -11.69 -30.36
CA LYS A 87 15.26 -12.97 -30.99
C LYS A 87 15.27 -12.84 -32.50
N THR A 88 16.35 -13.36 -33.13
CA THR A 88 16.40 -13.49 -34.59
C THR A 88 15.52 -14.64 -35.05
N VAL A 89 14.71 -14.37 -36.05
CA VAL A 89 13.88 -15.36 -36.72
C VAL A 89 14.26 -15.39 -38.20
N VAL A 90 14.49 -16.59 -38.71
CA VAL A 90 14.75 -16.85 -40.12
C VAL A 90 13.55 -17.59 -40.72
N ASP A 91 13.43 -17.60 -42.04
CA ASP A 91 12.36 -18.27 -42.79
C ASP A 91 10.94 -17.74 -42.45
N LEU A 92 10.84 -16.49 -42.05
CA LEU A 92 9.54 -15.86 -41.79
C LEU A 92 8.95 -15.37 -43.12
N LYS A 93 7.91 -16.06 -43.60
CA LYS A 93 7.28 -15.72 -44.88
C LYS A 93 6.82 -14.27 -44.88
N ASP A 94 7.08 -13.57 -46.00
CA ASP A 94 6.74 -12.16 -46.24
C ASP A 94 7.62 -11.13 -45.46
N PHE A 95 8.71 -11.55 -44.81
CA PHE A 95 9.66 -10.63 -44.19
C PHE A 95 11.07 -10.79 -44.77
N PRO A 96 11.85 -9.69 -44.84
CA PRO A 96 13.28 -9.79 -45.20
C PRO A 96 14.01 -10.60 -44.15
N GLU A 97 14.93 -11.45 -44.59
CA GLU A 97 15.73 -12.29 -43.73
C GLU A 97 17.14 -11.74 -43.49
N PRO A 98 17.64 -11.85 -42.27
CA PRO A 98 17.01 -12.26 -41.02
C PRO A 98 16.14 -11.15 -40.43
N THR A 99 15.20 -11.49 -39.54
CA THR A 99 14.25 -10.57 -38.93
C THR A 99 14.34 -10.67 -37.41
N LEU A 100 14.22 -9.57 -36.69
CA LEU A 100 14.16 -9.56 -35.22
C LEU A 100 12.71 -9.51 -34.74
N VAL A 101 12.41 -10.36 -33.78
CA VAL A 101 11.17 -10.24 -32.98
C VAL A 101 11.56 -9.70 -31.62
N VAL A 102 10.96 -8.58 -31.25
CA VAL A 102 11.20 -7.88 -29.98
C VAL A 102 9.94 -7.87 -29.15
N THR A 103 10.05 -8.25 -27.89
CA THR A 103 8.97 -8.20 -26.92
C THR A 103 9.34 -7.32 -25.74
N PHE A 104 8.34 -6.61 -25.20
CA PHE A 104 8.52 -5.72 -24.05
C PHE A 104 7.63 -6.19 -22.90
N GLU A 105 8.24 -6.60 -21.81
CA GLU A 105 7.51 -6.99 -20.60
C GLU A 105 7.64 -5.89 -19.55
N ASP A 106 6.51 -5.27 -19.15
CA ASP A 106 6.51 -4.25 -18.11
C ASP A 106 6.77 -4.89 -16.75
N GLN A 107 7.97 -4.71 -16.23
CA GLN A 107 8.43 -5.20 -14.91
C GLN A 107 8.26 -4.16 -13.80
N THR A 108 7.73 -2.97 -14.11
CA THR A 108 7.48 -1.91 -13.13
C THR A 108 6.71 -2.42 -11.90
N PRO A 109 5.61 -3.19 -12.04
CA PRO A 109 4.89 -3.71 -10.88
C PRO A 109 5.74 -4.65 -10.02
N LEU A 110 6.61 -5.46 -10.65
CA LEU A 110 7.50 -6.38 -9.94
C LEU A 110 8.60 -5.61 -9.21
N ARG A 111 9.19 -4.60 -9.84
CA ARG A 111 10.18 -3.72 -9.24
C ARG A 111 9.61 -2.99 -8.03
N VAL A 112 8.43 -2.37 -8.19
CA VAL A 112 7.75 -1.67 -7.10
C VAL A 112 7.47 -2.62 -5.94
N ALA A 113 6.99 -3.84 -6.20
CA ALA A 113 6.75 -4.84 -5.16
C ALA A 113 8.06 -5.26 -4.43
N LYS A 114 9.16 -5.43 -5.17
CA LYS A 114 10.48 -5.73 -4.58
C LYS A 114 11.00 -4.58 -3.71
N SER A 115 10.91 -3.33 -4.21
CA SER A 115 11.31 -2.13 -3.46
C SER A 115 10.49 -2.01 -2.18
N MET A 116 9.17 -2.11 -2.25
CA MET A 116 8.29 -2.06 -1.07
C MET A 116 8.65 -3.13 -0.03
N ARG A 117 9.05 -4.34 -0.46
CA ARG A 117 9.49 -5.39 0.45
C ARG A 117 10.83 -5.06 1.10
N SER A 118 11.79 -4.53 0.35
CA SER A 118 13.09 -4.11 0.87
C SER A 118 12.94 -2.98 1.89
N ASP A 119 12.16 -1.96 1.54
CA ASP A 119 11.88 -0.82 2.40
C ASP A 119 11.17 -1.25 3.70
N PHE A 120 10.25 -2.22 3.59
CA PHE A 120 9.59 -2.80 4.75
C PHE A 120 10.60 -3.44 5.72
N VAL A 121 11.52 -4.29 5.23
CA VAL A 121 12.54 -4.95 6.07
C VAL A 121 13.48 -3.92 6.70
N ALA A 122 13.91 -2.91 5.93
CA ALA A 122 14.75 -1.84 6.44
C ALA A 122 14.06 -1.05 7.55
N ASN A 123 12.80 -0.64 7.33
CA ASN A 123 12.02 0.10 8.31
C ASN A 123 11.76 -0.71 9.59
N VAL A 124 11.41 -2.01 9.48
CA VAL A 124 11.28 -2.91 10.65
C VAL A 124 12.57 -2.93 11.45
N SER A 125 13.71 -3.09 10.76
CA SER A 125 15.02 -3.14 11.42
C SER A 125 15.34 -1.84 12.16
N HIS A 126 15.00 -0.70 11.58
CA HIS A 126 15.18 0.61 12.22
C HIS A 126 14.25 0.81 13.42
N GLU A 127 12.96 0.45 13.30
CA GLU A 127 11.98 0.61 14.38
C GLU A 127 12.22 -0.36 15.56
N ILE A 128 12.92 -1.48 15.33
CA ILE A 128 13.37 -2.39 16.41
C ILE A 128 14.67 -1.92 17.02
N ARG A 129 15.63 -1.44 16.23
CA ARG A 129 16.96 -1.06 16.72
C ARG A 129 16.90 0.14 17.67
N SER A 130 16.09 1.14 17.38
CA SER A 130 15.99 2.37 18.17
C SER A 130 15.62 2.10 19.65
N PRO A 131 14.48 1.44 19.97
CA PRO A 131 14.13 1.12 21.36
C PRO A 131 15.13 0.18 22.02
N LEU A 132 15.72 -0.76 21.29
CA LEU A 132 16.71 -1.68 21.84
C LEU A 132 17.97 -0.94 22.29
N THR A 133 18.46 0.02 21.48
CA THR A 133 19.59 0.88 21.85
C THR A 133 19.26 1.73 23.09
N ALA A 134 18.04 2.27 23.17
CA ALA A 134 17.61 3.05 24.35
C ALA A 134 17.58 2.17 25.62
N ILE A 135 17.00 0.96 25.53
CA ILE A 135 16.97 0.01 26.66
C ILE A 135 18.40 -0.35 27.10
N SER A 136 19.30 -0.65 26.14
CA SER A 136 20.71 -0.95 26.48
C SER A 136 21.38 0.21 27.21
N GLY A 137 21.21 1.45 26.75
CA GLY A 137 21.76 2.62 27.43
C GLY A 137 21.19 2.84 28.84
N PHE A 138 19.88 2.60 29.03
CA PHE A 138 19.26 2.66 30.35
C PHE A 138 19.84 1.59 31.31
N VAL A 139 20.09 0.37 30.82
CA VAL A 139 20.72 -0.70 31.59
C VAL A 139 22.15 -0.32 31.99
N GLU A 140 22.96 0.21 31.05
CA GLU A 140 24.31 0.67 31.32
C GLU A 140 24.33 1.78 32.40
N THR A 141 23.40 2.75 32.29
CA THR A 141 23.28 3.83 33.28
C THR A 141 22.90 3.29 34.68
N LEU A 142 21.98 2.31 34.73
CA LEU A 142 21.58 1.66 36.00
C LEU A 142 22.67 0.80 36.60
N GLN A 143 23.57 0.23 35.81
CA GLN A 143 24.72 -0.53 36.27
C GLN A 143 25.91 0.35 36.69
N GLY A 144 25.94 1.62 36.23
CA GLY A 144 26.99 2.59 36.48
C GLY A 144 26.52 3.74 37.38
N ASP A 145 26.42 4.93 36.80
CA ASP A 145 26.22 6.20 37.51
C ASP A 145 24.92 6.30 38.32
N ALA A 146 23.88 5.53 37.98
CA ALA A 146 22.59 5.51 38.67
C ALA A 146 22.39 4.28 39.59
N SER A 147 23.44 3.49 39.85
CA SER A 147 23.33 2.25 40.64
C SER A 147 22.84 2.48 42.08
N ASP A 148 23.21 3.59 42.68
CA ASP A 148 22.88 3.94 44.07
C ASP A 148 21.80 5.03 44.20
N ASP A 149 21.16 5.42 43.07
CA ASP A 149 20.09 6.43 43.00
C ASP A 149 18.73 5.76 42.77
N PRO A 150 17.87 5.62 43.82
CA PRO A 150 16.56 5.00 43.71
C PRO A 150 15.58 5.76 42.79
N ASP A 151 15.67 7.09 42.72
CA ASP A 151 14.78 7.91 41.91
C ASP A 151 15.16 7.79 40.42
N ALA A 152 16.45 7.83 40.10
CA ALA A 152 16.95 7.56 38.76
C ALA A 152 16.61 6.12 38.34
N SER A 153 16.77 5.13 39.21
CA SER A 153 16.41 3.75 38.94
C SER A 153 14.94 3.60 38.58
N LYS A 154 14.05 4.22 39.34
CA LYS A 154 12.61 4.20 39.07
C LYS A 154 12.27 4.88 37.75
N LEU A 155 12.92 6.00 37.41
CA LEU A 155 12.73 6.70 36.15
C LEU A 155 13.15 5.82 34.97
N PHE A 156 14.36 5.25 34.97
CA PHE A 156 14.89 4.45 33.87
C PHE A 156 14.10 3.15 33.68
N LEU A 157 13.69 2.48 34.76
CA LEU A 157 12.82 1.31 34.68
C LEU A 157 11.46 1.67 34.03
N GLY A 158 10.85 2.82 34.35
CA GLY A 158 9.63 3.28 33.71
C GLY A 158 9.82 3.64 32.22
N LEU A 159 10.99 4.13 31.83
CA LEU A 159 11.33 4.38 30.43
C LEU A 159 11.52 3.06 29.66
N MET A 160 12.21 2.08 30.28
CA MET A 160 12.37 0.74 29.70
C MET A 160 11.02 0.04 29.51
N GLU A 161 10.10 0.13 30.48
CA GLU A 161 8.75 -0.43 30.38
C GLU A 161 8.01 0.15 29.15
N LYS A 162 8.09 1.46 28.91
CA LYS A 162 7.50 2.11 27.74
C LYS A 162 8.08 1.61 26.42
N GLU A 163 9.41 1.44 26.34
CA GLU A 163 10.05 0.94 25.12
C GLU A 163 9.72 -0.53 24.86
N VAL A 164 9.65 -1.37 25.91
CA VAL A 164 9.21 -2.77 25.78
C VAL A 164 7.76 -2.86 25.30
N ALA A 165 6.85 -2.06 25.87
CA ALA A 165 5.46 -2.01 25.44
C ALA A 165 5.35 -1.56 23.96
N ARG A 166 6.14 -0.56 23.55
CA ARG A 166 6.21 -0.12 22.16
C ARG A 166 6.69 -1.24 21.23
N MET A 167 7.74 -1.98 21.59
CA MET A 167 8.23 -3.13 20.81
C MET A 167 7.16 -4.24 20.69
N THR A 168 6.47 -4.53 21.78
CA THR A 168 5.39 -5.52 21.81
C THR A 168 4.26 -5.14 20.84
N ASN A 169 3.85 -3.87 20.83
CA ASN A 169 2.86 -3.34 19.89
C ASN A 169 3.35 -3.45 18.44
N LEU A 170 4.60 -3.08 18.17
CA LEU A 170 5.19 -3.20 16.84
C LEU A 170 5.16 -4.65 16.32
N VAL A 171 5.57 -5.62 17.14
CA VAL A 171 5.54 -7.05 16.78
C VAL A 171 4.09 -7.52 16.53
N SER A 172 3.15 -7.12 17.39
CA SER A 172 1.72 -7.43 17.23
C SER A 172 1.17 -6.88 15.91
N ASP A 173 1.53 -5.65 15.55
CA ASP A 173 1.11 -5.00 14.30
C ASP A 173 1.71 -5.69 13.07
N LEU A 174 3.00 -6.05 13.11
CA LEU A 174 3.66 -6.80 12.05
C LEU A 174 3.01 -8.16 11.80
N LEU A 175 2.73 -8.91 12.88
CA LEU A 175 2.05 -10.21 12.78
C LEU A 175 0.61 -10.06 12.25
N SER A 176 -0.09 -9.01 12.67
CA SER A 176 -1.45 -8.69 12.19
C SER A 176 -1.45 -8.35 10.71
N LEU A 177 -0.56 -7.44 10.29
CA LEU A 177 -0.39 -7.05 8.89
C LEU A 177 -0.09 -8.26 8.01
N SER A 178 0.91 -9.08 8.40
CA SER A 178 1.26 -10.30 7.68
C SER A 178 0.09 -11.28 7.52
N LYS A 179 -0.72 -11.47 8.59
CA LYS A 179 -1.91 -12.35 8.55
C LYS A 179 -3.00 -11.81 7.62
N VAL A 180 -3.21 -10.49 7.59
CA VAL A 180 -4.24 -9.86 6.76
C VAL A 180 -3.82 -9.88 5.30
N GLU A 181 -2.57 -9.52 4.98
CA GLU A 181 -2.02 -9.55 3.62
C GLU A 181 -2.06 -10.97 3.01
N ALA A 182 -1.63 -11.98 3.77
CA ALA A 182 -1.68 -13.38 3.30
C ALA A 182 -3.11 -13.85 2.94
N LYS A 183 -4.13 -13.21 3.49
CA LYS A 183 -5.55 -13.55 3.29
C LYS A 183 -6.34 -12.50 2.51
N GLU A 184 -5.71 -11.44 2.02
CA GLU A 184 -6.39 -10.30 1.38
C GLU A 184 -7.26 -10.73 0.19
N ARG A 185 -6.78 -11.68 -0.62
CA ARG A 185 -7.53 -12.22 -1.76
C ARG A 185 -8.73 -13.09 -1.38
N ARG A 186 -8.85 -13.48 -0.10
CA ARG A 186 -9.94 -14.34 0.40
C ARG A 186 -10.92 -13.54 1.23
N ALA A 187 -11.95 -13.00 0.58
CA ALA A 187 -13.01 -12.27 1.28
C ALA A 187 -13.71 -13.18 2.32
N PRO A 188 -14.05 -12.64 3.50
CA PRO A 188 -14.86 -13.36 4.49
C PRO A 188 -16.24 -13.71 3.91
N LYS A 189 -16.78 -14.85 4.34
CA LYS A 189 -18.09 -15.33 3.86
C LYS A 189 -19.20 -15.23 4.90
N ASN A 190 -18.84 -15.19 6.17
CA ASN A 190 -19.80 -15.24 7.27
C ASN A 190 -20.48 -13.88 7.46
N PRO A 191 -21.78 -13.85 7.76
CA PRO A 191 -22.45 -12.62 8.15
C PRO A 191 -21.88 -12.13 9.49
N LEU A 192 -21.73 -10.83 9.60
CA LEU A 192 -21.21 -10.14 10.78
C LEU A 192 -22.16 -9.03 11.19
N ASP A 193 -22.50 -9.02 12.47
CA ASP A 193 -23.19 -7.92 13.13
C ASP A 193 -22.21 -6.78 13.39
N VAL A 194 -22.42 -5.67 12.69
CA VAL A 194 -21.56 -4.48 12.76
C VAL A 194 -21.76 -3.76 14.09
N ASN A 195 -23.01 -3.64 14.57
CA ASN A 195 -23.32 -2.94 15.82
C ASN A 195 -22.57 -3.55 17.00
N GLN A 196 -22.60 -4.88 17.13
CA GLN A 196 -21.88 -5.58 18.19
C GLN A 196 -20.37 -5.35 18.12
N THR A 197 -19.80 -5.35 16.91
CA THR A 197 -18.36 -5.14 16.72
C THR A 197 -17.96 -3.70 17.07
N ILE A 198 -18.78 -2.71 16.72
CA ILE A 198 -18.57 -1.31 17.09
C ILE A 198 -18.56 -1.15 18.62
N HIS A 199 -19.57 -1.68 19.32
CA HIS A 199 -19.64 -1.58 20.78
C HIS A 199 -18.41 -2.16 21.46
N GLN A 200 -17.97 -3.36 21.06
CA GLN A 200 -16.75 -3.98 21.61
C GLN A 200 -15.49 -3.14 21.35
N SER A 201 -15.41 -2.50 20.17
CA SER A 201 -14.27 -1.64 19.83
C SER A 201 -14.23 -0.38 20.69
N ILE A 202 -15.39 0.22 20.98
CA ILE A 202 -15.53 1.40 21.85
C ILE A 202 -15.13 1.04 23.28
N GLU A 203 -15.64 -0.08 23.82
CA GLU A 203 -15.27 -0.56 25.15
C GLU A 203 -13.74 -0.75 25.28
N SER A 204 -13.10 -1.26 24.24
CA SER A 204 -11.65 -1.51 24.24
C SER A 204 -10.81 -0.23 24.30
N VAL A 205 -11.34 0.91 23.85
CA VAL A 205 -10.58 2.18 23.81
C VAL A 205 -11.04 3.19 24.88
N SER A 206 -12.12 2.92 25.64
CA SER A 206 -12.68 3.85 26.61
C SER A 206 -11.66 4.24 27.68
N ALA A 207 -10.94 3.28 28.25
CA ALA A 207 -9.89 3.56 29.24
C ALA A 207 -8.73 4.42 28.68
N LEU A 208 -8.43 4.28 27.39
CA LEU A 208 -7.42 5.11 26.72
C LEU A 208 -7.95 6.54 26.53
N ALA A 209 -9.22 6.69 26.12
CA ALA A 209 -9.86 8.01 25.98
C ALA A 209 -9.89 8.76 27.31
N ASP A 210 -10.31 8.11 28.39
CA ASP A 210 -10.31 8.67 29.74
C ASP A 210 -8.90 9.10 30.19
N LYS A 211 -7.92 8.21 30.01
CA LYS A 211 -6.50 8.50 30.34
C LYS A 211 -5.94 9.70 29.56
N ARG A 212 -6.45 9.92 28.34
CA ARG A 212 -6.06 11.03 27.46
C ARG A 212 -6.96 12.27 27.62
N GLY A 213 -7.97 12.23 28.50
CA GLY A 213 -8.93 13.31 28.71
C GLY A 213 -9.75 13.64 27.46
N LYS A 214 -10.12 12.62 26.67
CA LYS A 214 -10.93 12.77 25.45
C LYS A 214 -12.37 12.35 25.70
N THR A 215 -13.32 13.04 25.07
CA THR A 215 -14.74 12.66 25.10
C THR A 215 -15.05 11.77 23.89
N LEU A 216 -15.69 10.62 24.12
CA LEU A 216 -16.19 9.76 23.05
C LEU A 216 -17.67 10.05 22.81
N GLU A 217 -18.04 10.53 21.61
CA GLU A 217 -19.41 10.66 21.15
C GLU A 217 -19.74 9.53 20.18
N ILE A 218 -20.87 8.85 20.42
CA ILE A 218 -21.27 7.66 19.68
C ILE A 218 -22.63 7.90 19.04
N ASP A 219 -22.68 7.87 17.71
CA ASP A 219 -23.90 8.00 16.91
C ASP A 219 -24.02 6.80 15.97
N VAL A 220 -24.59 5.72 16.47
CA VAL A 220 -24.73 4.45 15.74
C VAL A 220 -26.20 4.16 15.50
N THR A 221 -26.58 4.06 14.22
CA THR A 221 -27.93 3.66 13.84
C THR A 221 -28.23 2.24 14.37
N PRO A 222 -29.33 2.03 15.09
CA PRO A 222 -29.75 0.68 15.51
C PRO A 222 -29.99 -0.22 14.28
N ASN A 223 -29.68 -1.52 14.42
CA ASN A 223 -29.97 -2.54 13.41
C ASN A 223 -29.36 -2.24 12.02
N LEU A 224 -28.08 -1.86 12.00
CA LEU A 224 -27.35 -1.75 10.76
C LEU A 224 -27.40 -3.06 9.96
N PRO A 225 -27.43 -3.01 8.61
CA PRO A 225 -27.39 -4.20 7.80
C PRO A 225 -26.13 -5.03 8.09
N SER A 226 -26.27 -6.36 8.12
CA SER A 226 -25.12 -7.26 8.27
C SER A 226 -24.21 -7.15 7.05
N ILE A 227 -22.90 -7.22 7.30
CA ILE A 227 -21.88 -7.33 6.27
C ILE A 227 -21.32 -8.76 6.22
N ARG A 228 -20.57 -9.10 5.19
CA ARG A 228 -19.74 -10.31 5.21
C ARG A 228 -18.39 -9.97 5.82
N GLY A 229 -18.07 -10.53 6.99
CA GLY A 229 -16.89 -10.09 7.71
C GLY A 229 -16.34 -11.10 8.70
N LYS A 230 -15.14 -10.80 9.18
CA LYS A 230 -14.52 -11.43 10.34
C LYS A 230 -14.47 -10.41 11.47
N ARG A 231 -15.06 -10.74 12.60
CA ARG A 231 -15.19 -9.83 13.76
C ARG A 231 -13.86 -9.27 14.22
N ASP A 232 -12.88 -10.13 14.46
CA ASP A 232 -11.56 -9.72 14.97
C ASP A 232 -10.85 -8.74 14.02
N ASP A 233 -10.99 -8.94 12.69
CA ASP A 233 -10.39 -8.06 11.70
C ASP A 233 -11.08 -6.68 11.73
N LEU A 234 -12.44 -6.64 11.72
CA LEU A 234 -13.16 -5.38 11.76
C LEU A 234 -12.95 -4.64 13.09
N ALA A 235 -13.01 -5.35 14.23
CA ALA A 235 -12.69 -4.77 15.53
C ALA A 235 -11.30 -4.14 15.55
N ARG A 236 -10.28 -4.84 15.00
CA ARG A 236 -8.93 -4.31 14.89
C ARG A 236 -8.86 -3.04 14.04
N ALA A 237 -9.59 -2.99 12.92
CA ALA A 237 -9.64 -1.79 12.08
C ALA A 237 -10.25 -0.61 12.84
N LEU A 238 -11.38 -0.83 13.53
CA LEU A 238 -12.04 0.22 14.30
C LEU A 238 -11.20 0.70 15.49
N ILE A 239 -10.55 -0.22 16.22
CA ILE A 239 -9.65 0.13 17.31
C ILE A 239 -8.50 1.01 16.80
N ASN A 240 -7.85 0.64 15.68
CA ASN A 240 -6.80 1.46 15.09
C ASN A 240 -7.27 2.88 14.70
N LEU A 241 -8.48 3.01 14.15
CA LEU A 241 -9.04 4.32 13.80
C LEU A 241 -9.34 5.14 15.06
N LEU A 242 -9.95 4.51 16.07
CA LEU A 242 -10.28 5.16 17.35
C LEU A 242 -9.03 5.57 18.12
N GLU A 243 -8.04 4.69 18.24
CA GLU A 243 -6.76 5.01 18.88
C GLU A 243 -6.04 6.17 18.19
N ASN A 244 -6.05 6.21 16.85
CA ASN A 244 -5.52 7.34 16.11
C ASN A 244 -6.27 8.63 16.44
N ALA A 245 -7.60 8.62 16.40
CA ALA A 245 -8.41 9.78 16.72
C ALA A 245 -8.18 10.28 18.16
N ILE A 246 -8.12 9.37 19.14
CA ILE A 246 -7.85 9.69 20.54
C ILE A 246 -6.44 10.30 20.71
N ASN A 247 -5.45 9.73 20.03
CA ASN A 247 -4.07 10.15 20.17
C ASN A 247 -3.74 11.47 19.45
N TYR A 248 -4.43 11.78 18.35
CA TYR A 248 -4.16 12.97 17.55
C TYR A 248 -5.18 14.10 17.75
N SER A 249 -6.29 13.86 18.45
CA SER A 249 -7.22 14.93 18.84
C SER A 249 -6.56 15.93 19.81
N ARG A 250 -7.00 17.19 19.79
CA ARG A 250 -6.54 18.24 20.71
C ARG A 250 -6.90 17.87 22.17
N ASP A 251 -6.18 18.43 23.13
CA ASP A 251 -6.46 18.21 24.55
C ASP A 251 -7.88 18.65 24.91
N GLY A 252 -8.60 17.80 25.65
CA GLY A 252 -10.02 17.97 25.95
C GLY A 252 -10.95 17.84 24.74
N GLY A 253 -10.43 17.42 23.58
CA GLY A 253 -11.20 17.31 22.34
C GLY A 253 -12.13 16.10 22.32
N THR A 254 -13.08 16.15 21.37
CA THR A 254 -14.08 15.10 21.15
C THR A 254 -13.65 14.18 20.00
N VAL A 255 -13.80 12.88 20.21
CA VAL A 255 -13.70 11.86 19.16
C VAL A 255 -15.10 11.32 18.91
N ARG A 256 -15.59 11.48 17.69
CA ARG A 256 -16.95 11.03 17.32
C ARG A 256 -16.85 9.78 16.44
N LEU A 257 -17.57 8.72 16.83
CA LEU A 257 -17.81 7.56 15.98
C LEU A 257 -19.27 7.61 15.53
N SER A 258 -19.49 7.64 14.21
CA SER A 258 -20.83 7.50 13.63
C SER A 258 -20.89 6.28 12.71
N ALA A 259 -22.05 5.58 12.72
CA ALA A 259 -22.26 4.44 11.83
C ALA A 259 -23.70 4.39 11.33
N HIS A 260 -23.87 4.35 10.01
CA HIS A 260 -25.17 4.35 9.35
C HIS A 260 -25.11 3.63 8.00
N SER A 261 -26.27 3.38 7.38
CA SER A 261 -26.33 2.93 5.99
C SER A 261 -25.77 4.01 5.09
N ALA A 262 -24.81 3.65 4.24
CA ALA A 262 -24.18 4.60 3.35
C ALA A 262 -25.18 5.17 2.32
N PRO A 263 -25.05 6.45 1.90
CA PRO A 263 -25.86 7.03 0.85
C PRO A 263 -25.70 6.30 -0.49
N ALA A 264 -26.63 6.48 -1.41
CA ALA A 264 -26.64 5.76 -2.68
C ALA A 264 -25.44 6.07 -3.58
N ASP A 265 -24.89 7.27 -3.46
CA ASP A 265 -23.72 7.79 -4.20
C ASP A 265 -22.38 7.51 -3.51
N ASN A 266 -22.36 6.57 -2.54
CA ASN A 266 -21.12 6.20 -1.86
C ASN A 266 -20.05 5.64 -2.79
N PRO A 267 -18.76 5.68 -2.41
CA PRO A 267 -17.65 5.27 -3.28
C PRO A 267 -17.66 3.80 -3.72
N LEU A 268 -18.43 2.93 -3.07
CA LEU A 268 -18.58 1.52 -3.48
C LEU A 268 -19.64 1.31 -4.58
N GLY A 269 -20.47 2.31 -4.86
CA GLY A 269 -21.52 2.25 -5.88
C GLY A 269 -22.62 1.24 -5.59
N GLY A 270 -22.83 0.83 -4.32
CA GLY A 270 -23.81 -0.15 -3.91
C GLY A 270 -24.22 -0.02 -2.44
N ALA A 271 -25.12 -0.89 -1.96
CA ALA A 271 -25.54 -0.88 -0.57
C ALA A 271 -24.34 -1.15 0.36
N ALA A 272 -24.08 -0.25 1.27
CA ALA A 272 -22.96 -0.31 2.18
C ALA A 272 -23.31 0.19 3.58
N VAL A 273 -22.53 -0.21 4.58
CA VAL A 273 -22.45 0.41 5.90
C VAL A 273 -21.28 1.37 5.90
N CYS A 274 -21.52 2.57 6.38
CA CYS A 274 -20.53 3.63 6.55
C CYS A 274 -20.21 3.75 8.04
N ILE A 275 -18.93 3.67 8.43
CA ILE A 275 -18.44 3.88 9.79
C ILE A 275 -17.41 4.98 9.73
N ALA A 276 -17.69 6.13 10.32
CA ALA A 276 -16.81 7.27 10.32
C ALA A 276 -16.28 7.54 11.74
N VAL A 277 -14.98 7.79 11.84
CA VAL A 277 -14.32 8.24 13.07
C VAL A 277 -13.76 9.63 12.79
N ASN A 278 -14.23 10.61 13.52
CA ASN A 278 -13.84 12.01 13.42
C ASN A 278 -13.06 12.43 14.66
N ASP A 279 -11.97 13.16 14.47
CA ASP A 279 -11.18 13.81 15.51
C ASP A 279 -11.16 15.32 15.35
N GLU A 280 -10.92 16.03 16.45
CA GLU A 280 -10.68 17.49 16.50
C GLU A 280 -9.19 17.80 16.63
N GLY A 281 -8.36 17.11 15.84
CA GLY A 281 -6.92 17.28 15.85
C GLY A 281 -6.43 18.47 15.01
N GLU A 282 -5.12 18.49 14.78
CA GLU A 282 -4.48 19.53 13.95
C GLU A 282 -4.81 19.37 12.45
N GLY A 283 -5.46 18.28 12.07
CA GLY A 283 -5.70 17.98 10.66
C GLY A 283 -4.43 17.55 9.92
N ILE A 284 -4.61 17.18 8.66
CA ILE A 284 -3.56 16.58 7.82
C ILE A 284 -3.49 17.38 6.51
N PRO A 285 -2.29 17.80 6.07
CA PRO A 285 -2.12 18.43 4.77
C PRO A 285 -2.58 17.52 3.63
N ALA A 286 -3.25 18.07 2.62
CA ALA A 286 -3.81 17.29 1.50
C ALA A 286 -2.76 16.45 0.75
N ALA A 287 -1.52 16.95 0.63
CA ALA A 287 -0.40 16.24 0.00
C ALA A 287 0.00 14.95 0.74
N GLU A 288 -0.28 14.86 2.06
CA GLU A 288 0.08 13.73 2.90
C GLU A 288 -0.98 12.63 2.91
N ILE A 289 -2.26 12.99 2.62
CA ILE A 289 -3.40 12.06 2.72
C ILE A 289 -3.19 10.76 1.89
N PRO A 290 -2.73 10.79 0.63
CA PRO A 290 -2.52 9.58 -0.16
C PRO A 290 -1.52 8.60 0.46
N ARG A 291 -0.58 9.11 1.25
CA ARG A 291 0.51 8.35 1.85
C ARG A 291 0.20 7.76 3.21
N LEU A 292 -0.85 8.21 3.89
CA LEU A 292 -1.19 7.80 5.26
C LEU A 292 -1.39 6.28 5.43
N THR A 293 -1.75 5.58 4.37
CA THR A 293 -1.91 4.12 4.37
C THR A 293 -0.66 3.36 3.93
N GLU A 294 0.46 4.04 3.66
CA GLU A 294 1.76 3.41 3.43
C GLU A 294 2.30 2.85 4.77
N ARG A 295 3.03 1.74 4.69
CA ARG A 295 3.62 1.13 5.89
C ARG A 295 4.71 2.02 6.47
N PHE A 296 4.70 2.22 7.79
CA PHE A 296 5.64 3.07 8.56
C PHE A 296 5.57 4.56 8.23
N TYR A 297 4.60 4.97 7.41
CA TYR A 297 4.44 6.39 7.09
C TYR A 297 3.88 7.18 8.27
N ARG A 298 4.39 8.39 8.46
CA ARG A 298 4.03 9.31 9.54
C ARG A 298 4.25 10.74 9.07
N VAL A 299 3.26 11.60 9.24
CA VAL A 299 3.36 13.04 8.92
C VAL A 299 4.41 13.71 9.81
N ASP A 300 4.38 13.44 11.11
CA ASP A 300 5.39 13.91 12.08
C ASP A 300 5.99 12.72 12.84
N LYS A 301 7.27 12.47 12.59
CA LYS A 301 8.01 11.35 13.23
C LYS A 301 8.30 11.62 14.71
N SER A 302 8.47 12.87 15.13
CA SER A 302 8.82 13.24 16.51
C SER A 302 7.64 13.09 17.46
N ARG A 303 6.51 13.68 17.10
CA ARG A 303 5.26 13.60 17.87
C ARG A 303 4.73 12.17 17.95
N SER A 304 4.75 11.47 16.84
CA SER A 304 4.28 10.09 16.78
C SER A 304 5.12 9.12 17.60
N ARG A 305 6.43 9.38 17.81
CA ARG A 305 7.26 8.58 18.74
C ARG A 305 6.80 8.73 20.18
N ASN A 306 6.51 9.95 20.61
CA ASN A 306 6.03 10.23 21.97
C ASN A 306 4.67 9.56 22.26
N ILE A 307 3.86 9.39 21.24
CA ILE A 307 2.55 8.72 21.30
C ILE A 307 2.66 7.19 21.21
N GLY A 308 3.82 6.67 20.78
CA GLY A 308 4.07 5.23 20.65
C GLY A 308 3.48 4.59 19.37
N GLY A 309 3.10 5.41 18.38
CA GLY A 309 2.56 4.91 17.12
C GLY A 309 3.60 4.13 16.30
N THR A 310 3.21 3.04 15.66
CA THR A 310 4.08 2.18 14.83
C THR A 310 4.13 2.61 13.36
N GLY A 311 3.16 3.43 12.91
CA GLY A 311 2.97 3.74 11.48
C GLY A 311 2.40 2.57 10.67
N LEU A 312 1.92 1.51 11.33
CA LEU A 312 1.32 0.35 10.68
C LEU A 312 -0.21 0.32 10.80
N GLY A 313 -0.80 1.05 11.75
CA GLY A 313 -2.22 1.00 12.05
C GLY A 313 -3.12 1.28 10.84
N LEU A 314 -2.89 2.38 10.10
CA LEU A 314 -3.69 2.71 8.90
C LEU A 314 -3.44 1.77 7.73
N ALA A 315 -2.23 1.22 7.58
CA ALA A 315 -1.96 0.16 6.62
C ALA A 315 -2.77 -1.11 6.94
N ILE A 316 -2.83 -1.50 8.22
CA ILE A 316 -3.67 -2.62 8.69
C ILE A 316 -5.15 -2.36 8.39
N VAL A 317 -5.66 -1.15 8.68
CA VAL A 317 -7.04 -0.75 8.35
C VAL A 317 -7.32 -0.92 6.87
N LYS A 318 -6.48 -0.38 5.99
CA LYS A 318 -6.61 -0.50 4.53
C LYS A 318 -6.69 -1.95 4.08
N HIS A 319 -5.75 -2.81 4.49
CA HIS A 319 -5.73 -4.22 4.10
C HIS A 319 -6.95 -5.00 4.63
N ILE A 320 -7.41 -4.68 5.85
CA ILE A 320 -8.65 -5.25 6.39
C ILE A 320 -9.85 -4.86 5.53
N LEU A 321 -9.99 -3.57 5.20
CA LEU A 321 -11.12 -3.09 4.39
C LEU A 321 -11.07 -3.68 2.98
N VAL A 322 -9.92 -3.70 2.30
CA VAL A 322 -9.75 -4.35 0.98
C VAL A 322 -10.18 -5.82 1.02
N ARG A 323 -9.76 -6.56 2.05
CA ARG A 323 -10.18 -7.96 2.24
C ARG A 323 -11.69 -8.11 2.39
N HIS A 324 -12.36 -7.12 3.01
CA HIS A 324 -13.81 -7.07 3.17
C HIS A 324 -14.54 -6.44 1.97
N ARG A 325 -13.82 -6.19 0.84
CA ARG A 325 -14.36 -5.49 -0.33
C ARG A 325 -14.85 -4.07 0.00
N GLY A 326 -14.34 -3.50 1.06
CA GLY A 326 -14.61 -2.15 1.52
C GLY A 326 -13.58 -1.14 1.03
N LEU A 327 -13.77 0.10 1.42
CA LEU A 327 -12.92 1.24 1.07
C LEU A 327 -12.73 2.13 2.31
N LEU A 328 -11.54 2.74 2.44
CA LEU A 328 -11.25 3.82 3.38
C LEU A 328 -11.20 5.14 2.63
N THR A 329 -11.97 6.13 3.08
CA THR A 329 -11.79 7.52 2.66
C THR A 329 -11.28 8.36 3.83
N ILE A 330 -10.50 9.39 3.53
CA ILE A 330 -9.91 10.27 4.53
C ILE A 330 -10.17 11.70 4.09
N GLU A 331 -10.86 12.44 4.94
CA GLU A 331 -11.12 13.87 4.77
C GLU A 331 -10.47 14.61 5.93
N SER A 332 -9.67 15.62 5.63
CA SER A 332 -8.99 16.40 6.65
C SER A 332 -8.76 17.83 6.21
N THR A 333 -8.84 18.73 7.18
CA THR A 333 -8.50 20.15 7.00
C THR A 333 -7.57 20.56 8.12
N VAL A 334 -6.43 21.14 7.78
CA VAL A 334 -5.46 21.62 8.75
C VAL A 334 -6.14 22.61 9.71
N GLY A 335 -5.96 22.42 11.00
CA GLY A 335 -6.56 23.21 12.09
C GLY A 335 -8.00 22.80 12.47
N LYS A 336 -8.64 21.86 11.75
CA LYS A 336 -10.04 21.45 12.04
C LYS A 336 -10.20 19.99 12.45
N GLY A 337 -9.19 19.14 12.20
CA GLY A 337 -9.24 17.71 12.47
C GLY A 337 -9.40 16.87 11.22
N SER A 338 -9.68 15.57 11.43
CA SER A 338 -9.77 14.57 10.36
C SER A 338 -10.96 13.64 10.54
N THR A 339 -11.46 13.12 9.43
CA THR A 339 -12.51 12.09 9.40
C THR A 339 -12.03 10.91 8.57
N PHE A 340 -12.00 9.75 9.19
CA PHE A 340 -11.67 8.48 8.56
C PHE A 340 -12.93 7.66 8.40
N THR A 341 -13.33 7.39 7.16
CA THR A 341 -14.60 6.69 6.88
C THR A 341 -14.33 5.34 6.22
N ALA A 342 -14.78 4.28 6.90
CA ALA A 342 -14.77 2.91 6.40
C ALA A 342 -16.12 2.59 5.74
N TYR A 343 -16.12 2.28 4.45
CA TYR A 343 -17.27 1.77 3.72
C TYR A 343 -17.18 0.25 3.59
N LEU A 344 -18.23 -0.47 3.97
CA LEU A 344 -18.27 -1.93 3.96
C LEU A 344 -19.53 -2.40 3.21
N PRO A 345 -19.42 -3.25 2.17
CA PRO A 345 -20.58 -3.68 1.40
C PRO A 345 -21.51 -4.54 2.25
N VAL A 346 -22.80 -4.28 2.15
CA VAL A 346 -23.86 -5.07 2.80
C VAL A 346 -23.83 -6.50 2.25
N ALA A 347 -24.01 -7.49 3.12
CA ALA A 347 -24.20 -8.87 2.70
C ALA A 347 -25.48 -8.95 1.84
N ALA A 348 -25.31 -9.30 0.55
CA ALA A 348 -26.49 -9.58 -0.26
C ALA A 348 -27.31 -10.68 0.44
N LEU A 349 -28.59 -10.40 0.71
CA LEU A 349 -29.53 -11.41 1.17
C LEU A 349 -29.51 -12.53 0.14
N GLN A 350 -29.07 -13.73 0.52
CA GLN A 350 -29.34 -14.90 -0.30
C GLN A 350 -30.86 -15.00 -0.39
N LYS A 351 -31.41 -14.75 -1.59
CA LYS A 351 -32.78 -15.17 -1.89
C LYS A 351 -32.80 -16.69 -1.72
N THR A 352 -33.39 -17.13 -0.64
CA THR A 352 -33.77 -18.52 -0.38
C THR A 352 -34.72 -18.99 -1.46
#